data_71b5cb4ed2657664c3d19e0bc6b9f29b
#
_entry.id   71b5cb4ed2657664c3d19e0bc6b9f29b
#
_cell.length_a   1.000
_cell.length_b   1.000
_cell.length_c   1.000
_cell.angle_alpha   90.00
_cell.angle_beta   90.00
_cell.angle_gamma   90.00
#
_symmetry.space_group_name_H-M   'P 1'
#
loop_
_entity.id
_entity.type
_entity.pdbx_description
1 polymer ?
#
loop_
_entity_poly.entity_id
_entity_poly.type
_entity_poly.pdbx_seq_one_letter_code
_entity_poly.pdbx_strand_id
1 'polypeptide(L)'
;CKEIIKQSADGDTIICWYDFMAVLCWWLCKVQFKNRKIIALNILLKDKATAKNKLAKMLYKPMLKSKGVRATVTSRKYGEHLNEMLGIQKKYVLLHDIYHGGYSINYKGNVIPNTVFCGGRNGRDWDFLIEIAKAMPEVTFNCVMPKDKWEQHKDDFSDNMVVKSDIPEREFLEFMCQSQLVVMPLDTEAPAGLIAFYQATANGKMSITSGTVTTQEYFADGRGALC
;
A
#
# COMPACT_ATOMS: atom_id res chain seq x y z
N CYS A 1 -7.80 -15.14 -15.57
CA CYS A 1 -9.04 -15.61 -14.89
C CYS A 1 -9.80 -16.65 -15.73
N LYS A 2 -10.13 -16.38 -17.00
CA LYS A 2 -10.92 -17.34 -17.84
C LYS A 2 -10.25 -18.71 -17.93
N GLU A 3 -8.94 -18.76 -18.19
CA GLU A 3 -8.20 -20.01 -18.33
C GLU A 3 -8.14 -20.81 -17.01
N ILE A 4 -7.89 -20.13 -15.89
CA ILE A 4 -7.90 -20.76 -14.56
C ILE A 4 -9.27 -21.41 -14.27
N ILE A 5 -10.35 -20.71 -14.56
CA ILE A 5 -11.72 -21.23 -14.35
C ILE A 5 -12.02 -22.40 -15.28
N LYS A 6 -11.47 -22.41 -16.50
CA LYS A 6 -11.63 -23.51 -17.46
C LYS A 6 -10.90 -24.78 -16.98
N GLN A 7 -9.70 -24.62 -16.44
CA GLN A 7 -8.85 -25.73 -15.96
C GLN A 7 -9.25 -26.26 -14.57
N SER A 8 -9.99 -25.47 -13.79
CA SER A 8 -10.42 -25.88 -12.44
C SER A 8 -11.70 -26.72 -12.47
N ALA A 9 -11.82 -27.66 -11.51
CA ALA A 9 -13.00 -28.50 -11.30
C ALA A 9 -13.95 -27.91 -10.25
N ASP A 10 -15.18 -28.42 -10.17
CA ASP A 10 -16.14 -27.99 -9.14
C ASP A 10 -15.64 -28.38 -7.75
N GLY A 11 -15.71 -27.41 -6.84
CA GLY A 11 -15.18 -27.55 -5.48
C GLY A 11 -13.75 -27.10 -5.31
N ASP A 12 -12.99 -26.86 -6.40
CA ASP A 12 -11.63 -26.34 -6.31
C ASP A 12 -11.57 -24.96 -5.65
N THR A 13 -10.41 -24.66 -5.07
CA THR A 13 -10.10 -23.36 -4.47
C THR A 13 -9.13 -22.59 -5.34
N ILE A 14 -9.57 -21.43 -5.80
CA ILE A 14 -8.73 -20.47 -6.56
C ILE A 14 -8.15 -19.45 -5.58
N ILE A 15 -6.83 -19.38 -5.50
CA ILE A 15 -6.11 -18.38 -4.69
C ILE A 15 -5.74 -17.23 -5.62
N CYS A 16 -6.18 -16.02 -5.28
CA CYS A 16 -5.88 -14.81 -6.02
C CYS A 16 -4.97 -13.90 -5.21
N TRP A 17 -3.76 -13.67 -5.73
CA TRP A 17 -2.79 -12.76 -5.09
C TRP A 17 -3.29 -11.31 -5.08
N TYR A 18 -3.89 -10.87 -6.18
CA TYR A 18 -4.51 -9.56 -6.28
C TYR A 18 -6.02 -9.65 -6.07
N ASP A 19 -6.55 -8.79 -5.23
CA ASP A 19 -7.97 -8.74 -4.87
C ASP A 19 -8.90 -8.49 -6.06
N PHE A 20 -8.51 -7.62 -7.02
CA PHE A 20 -9.28 -7.40 -8.24
C PHE A 20 -9.40 -8.66 -9.10
N MET A 21 -8.38 -9.55 -9.09
CA MET A 21 -8.46 -10.84 -9.77
C MET A 21 -9.47 -11.77 -9.09
N ALA A 22 -9.57 -11.72 -7.77
CA ALA A 22 -10.59 -12.46 -7.04
C ALA A 22 -12.01 -12.00 -7.43
N VAL A 23 -12.21 -10.68 -7.57
CA VAL A 23 -13.48 -10.12 -8.06
C VAL A 23 -13.80 -10.66 -9.45
N LEU A 24 -12.85 -10.57 -10.39
CA LEU A 24 -13.03 -11.05 -11.76
C LEU A 24 -13.34 -12.57 -11.80
N CYS A 25 -12.58 -13.38 -11.06
CA CYS A 25 -12.81 -14.82 -10.98
C CYS A 25 -14.20 -15.13 -10.40
N TRP A 26 -14.60 -14.44 -9.32
CA TRP A 26 -15.90 -14.64 -8.71
C TRP A 26 -17.06 -14.32 -9.65
N TRP A 27 -17.01 -13.17 -10.33
CA TRP A 27 -18.04 -12.79 -11.29
C TRP A 27 -18.10 -13.74 -12.50
N LEU A 28 -16.94 -14.16 -13.02
CA LEU A 28 -16.90 -15.15 -14.11
C LEU A 28 -17.47 -16.50 -13.68
N CYS A 29 -17.17 -16.96 -12.46
CA CYS A 29 -17.80 -18.19 -11.93
C CYS A 29 -19.32 -18.04 -11.83
N LYS A 30 -19.83 -16.88 -11.39
CA LYS A 30 -21.26 -16.62 -11.30
C LYS A 30 -21.94 -16.65 -12.66
N VAL A 31 -21.39 -15.95 -13.66
CA VAL A 31 -21.93 -15.91 -15.02
C VAL A 31 -21.88 -17.29 -15.70
N GLN A 32 -20.89 -18.12 -15.38
CA GLN A 32 -20.74 -19.47 -15.96
C GLN A 32 -21.38 -20.57 -15.11
N PHE A 33 -22.10 -20.23 -14.03
CA PHE A 33 -22.71 -21.17 -13.10
C PHE A 33 -21.73 -22.22 -12.52
N LYS A 34 -20.46 -21.81 -12.34
CA LYS A 34 -19.41 -22.67 -11.79
C LYS A 34 -19.27 -22.47 -10.29
N ASN A 35 -19.17 -23.58 -9.54
CA ASN A 35 -19.00 -23.55 -8.10
C ASN A 35 -17.52 -23.69 -7.73
N ARG A 36 -16.85 -22.55 -7.49
CA ARG A 36 -15.44 -22.48 -7.06
C ARG A 36 -15.36 -21.75 -5.73
N LYS A 37 -14.45 -22.19 -4.86
CA LYS A 37 -14.06 -21.44 -3.67
C LYS A 37 -12.98 -20.43 -4.07
N ILE A 38 -12.99 -19.25 -3.48
CA ILE A 38 -12.02 -18.20 -3.78
C ILE A 38 -11.36 -17.73 -2.49
N ILE A 39 -10.03 -17.63 -2.51
CA ILE A 39 -9.25 -16.94 -1.50
C ILE A 39 -8.70 -15.67 -2.13
N ALA A 40 -9.18 -14.52 -1.65
CA ALA A 40 -8.71 -13.20 -2.06
C ALA A 40 -7.66 -12.73 -1.07
N LEU A 41 -6.41 -12.65 -1.51
CA LEU A 41 -5.32 -12.17 -0.65
C LEU A 41 -5.28 -10.64 -0.67
N ASN A 42 -5.12 -10.06 0.52
CA ASN A 42 -4.89 -8.63 0.76
C ASN A 42 -5.86 -7.71 0.02
N ILE A 43 -7.08 -7.59 0.57
CA ILE A 43 -8.06 -6.64 0.04
C ILE A 43 -7.51 -5.21 0.19
N LEU A 44 -7.43 -4.46 -0.93
CA LEU A 44 -6.85 -3.11 -1.00
C LEU A 44 -7.85 -2.09 -1.59
N LEU A 45 -9.13 -2.24 -1.28
CA LEU A 45 -10.17 -1.35 -1.79
C LEU A 45 -10.06 0.05 -1.18
N LYS A 46 -9.84 1.06 -2.02
CA LYS A 46 -9.73 2.46 -1.58
C LYS A 46 -11.11 3.07 -1.31
N ASP A 47 -11.17 3.97 -0.34
CA ASP A 47 -12.41 4.64 0.08
C ASP A 47 -12.67 6.00 -0.60
N LYS A 48 -11.76 6.46 -1.46
CA LYS A 48 -11.92 7.75 -2.18
C LYS A 48 -13.24 7.83 -2.95
N ALA A 49 -13.91 8.97 -2.90
CA ALA A 49 -15.23 9.23 -3.50
C ALA A 49 -15.18 9.41 -5.03
N THR A 50 -14.45 8.58 -5.75
CA THR A 50 -14.36 8.60 -7.21
C THR A 50 -15.37 7.64 -7.85
N ALA A 51 -15.77 7.90 -9.10
CA ALA A 51 -16.63 6.98 -9.86
C ALA A 51 -16.05 5.58 -9.96
N LYS A 52 -14.72 5.48 -10.16
CA LYS A 52 -13.97 4.21 -10.19
C LYS A 52 -14.12 3.44 -8.88
N ASN A 53 -13.95 4.12 -7.74
CA ASN A 53 -14.05 3.47 -6.43
C ASN A 53 -15.50 3.10 -6.08
N LYS A 54 -16.49 3.92 -6.50
CA LYS A 54 -17.92 3.56 -6.37
C LYS A 54 -18.24 2.27 -7.12
N LEU A 55 -17.77 2.14 -8.36
CA LEU A 55 -17.93 0.93 -9.16
C LEU A 55 -17.20 -0.25 -8.50
N ALA A 56 -15.97 -0.06 -8.02
CA ALA A 56 -15.23 -1.09 -7.31
C ALA A 56 -16.00 -1.58 -6.08
N LYS A 57 -16.48 -0.69 -5.21
CA LYS A 57 -17.30 -1.04 -4.04
C LYS A 57 -18.52 -1.89 -4.43
N MET A 58 -19.21 -1.52 -5.53
CA MET A 58 -20.37 -2.27 -6.03
C MET A 58 -20.01 -3.69 -6.49
N LEU A 59 -18.82 -3.87 -7.08
CA LEU A 59 -18.34 -5.18 -7.55
C LEU A 59 -17.79 -6.06 -6.41
N TYR A 60 -17.09 -5.46 -5.43
CA TYR A 60 -16.49 -6.17 -4.30
C TYR A 60 -17.53 -6.64 -3.27
N LYS A 61 -18.54 -5.82 -3.00
CA LYS A 61 -19.55 -6.09 -1.95
C LYS A 61 -20.21 -7.47 -2.09
N PRO A 62 -20.80 -7.88 -3.24
CA PRO A 62 -21.43 -9.19 -3.37
C PRO A 62 -20.41 -10.33 -3.32
N MET A 63 -19.20 -10.17 -3.84
CA MET A 63 -18.14 -11.15 -3.71
C MET A 63 -17.78 -11.38 -2.23
N LEU A 64 -17.52 -10.32 -1.47
CA LEU A 64 -17.14 -10.42 -0.06
C LEU A 64 -18.26 -10.98 0.82
N LYS A 65 -19.55 -10.77 0.49
CA LYS A 65 -20.69 -11.39 1.15
C LYS A 65 -20.84 -12.89 0.86
N SER A 66 -20.22 -13.39 -0.20
CA SER A 66 -20.33 -14.80 -0.60
C SER A 66 -19.67 -15.73 0.42
N LYS A 67 -20.38 -16.80 0.81
CA LYS A 67 -19.86 -17.85 1.70
C LYS A 67 -18.68 -18.63 1.09
N GLY A 68 -18.61 -18.74 -0.23
CA GLY A 68 -17.52 -19.40 -0.97
C GLY A 68 -16.25 -18.56 -1.09
N VAL A 69 -16.22 -17.34 -0.53
CA VAL A 69 -15.07 -16.44 -0.60
C VAL A 69 -14.47 -16.27 0.79
N ARG A 70 -13.18 -16.56 0.93
CA ARG A 70 -12.36 -16.12 2.06
C ARG A 70 -11.52 -14.93 1.61
N ALA A 71 -11.37 -13.94 2.48
CA ALA A 71 -10.58 -12.75 2.18
C ALA A 71 -9.60 -12.47 3.32
N THR A 72 -8.39 -12.04 2.99
CA THR A 72 -7.40 -11.63 3.96
C THR A 72 -7.24 -10.11 3.96
N VAL A 73 -6.81 -9.59 5.07
CA VAL A 73 -6.42 -8.19 5.27
C VAL A 73 -5.09 -8.15 6.02
N THR A 74 -4.30 -7.11 5.80
CA THR A 74 -3.01 -6.91 6.50
C THR A 74 -3.18 -6.24 7.86
N SER A 75 -4.34 -5.63 8.13
CA SER A 75 -4.68 -4.95 9.39
C SER A 75 -6.10 -5.30 9.81
N ARG A 76 -6.32 -5.56 11.10
CA ARG A 76 -7.67 -5.79 11.66
C ARG A 76 -8.54 -4.54 11.56
N LYS A 77 -7.99 -3.40 11.95
CA LYS A 77 -8.67 -2.11 11.86
C LYS A 77 -9.11 -1.79 10.43
N TYR A 78 -8.27 -2.14 9.44
CA TYR A 78 -8.66 -1.98 8.04
C TYR A 78 -9.79 -2.95 7.64
N GLY A 79 -9.80 -4.17 8.14
CA GLY A 79 -10.91 -5.11 7.94
C GLY A 79 -12.24 -4.58 8.52
N GLU A 80 -12.22 -3.95 9.68
CA GLU A 80 -13.36 -3.26 10.28
C GLU A 80 -13.81 -2.08 9.43
N HIS A 81 -12.87 -1.22 9.01
CA HIS A 81 -13.13 -0.12 8.09
C HIS A 81 -13.77 -0.58 6.76
N LEU A 82 -13.31 -1.70 6.18
CA LEU A 82 -13.94 -2.30 4.98
C LEU A 82 -15.39 -2.70 5.23
N ASN A 83 -15.68 -3.27 6.39
CA ASN A 83 -17.04 -3.65 6.77
C ASN A 83 -17.97 -2.44 6.86
N GLU A 84 -17.53 -1.37 7.51
CA GLU A 84 -18.25 -0.10 7.62
C GLU A 84 -18.46 0.52 6.23
N MET A 85 -17.39 0.67 5.45
CA MET A 85 -17.41 1.27 4.12
C MET A 85 -18.35 0.55 3.14
N LEU A 86 -18.44 -0.78 3.24
CA LEU A 86 -19.27 -1.62 2.37
C LEU A 86 -20.65 -1.92 2.97
N GLY A 87 -20.89 -1.63 4.24
CA GLY A 87 -22.12 -2.03 4.95
C GLY A 87 -22.30 -3.55 4.94
N ILE A 88 -21.28 -4.30 5.38
CA ILE A 88 -21.26 -5.77 5.46
C ILE A 88 -20.69 -6.21 6.81
N GLN A 89 -20.83 -7.51 7.12
CA GLN A 89 -20.18 -8.14 8.27
C GLN A 89 -19.37 -9.34 7.78
N LYS A 90 -18.18 -9.09 7.29
CA LYS A 90 -17.25 -10.12 6.84
C LYS A 90 -16.19 -10.39 7.92
N LYS A 91 -15.97 -11.66 8.22
CA LYS A 91 -14.78 -12.07 8.98
C LYS A 91 -13.62 -12.22 8.02
N TYR A 92 -12.64 -11.35 8.14
CA TYR A 92 -11.40 -11.42 7.40
C TYR A 92 -10.38 -12.28 8.14
N VAL A 93 -9.50 -12.93 7.39
CA VAL A 93 -8.31 -13.58 7.94
C VAL A 93 -7.20 -12.55 7.98
N LEU A 94 -6.64 -12.30 9.16
CA LEU A 94 -5.49 -11.42 9.30
C LEU A 94 -4.25 -12.11 8.74
N LEU A 95 -3.61 -11.45 7.79
CA LEU A 95 -2.35 -11.87 7.19
C LEU A 95 -1.45 -10.63 7.12
N HIS A 96 -0.67 -10.41 8.17
CA HIS A 96 0.26 -9.29 8.22
C HIS A 96 1.26 -9.34 7.07
N ASP A 97 1.64 -8.18 6.57
CA ASP A 97 2.87 -8.08 5.79
C ASP A 97 4.05 -8.43 6.67
N ILE A 98 5.05 -9.06 6.09
CA ILE A 98 6.21 -9.55 6.81
C ILE A 98 7.50 -8.96 6.24
N TYR A 99 8.49 -8.84 7.12
CA TYR A 99 9.85 -8.56 6.72
C TYR A 99 10.45 -9.76 5.98
N HIS A 100 11.24 -9.50 4.96
CA HIS A 100 12.12 -10.48 4.33
C HIS A 100 13.54 -9.91 4.16
N GLY A 101 14.56 -10.79 4.10
CA GLY A 101 15.98 -10.39 4.15
C GLY A 101 16.45 -9.42 3.04
N GLY A 102 15.71 -9.28 1.95
CA GLY A 102 16.01 -8.32 0.88
C GLY A 102 15.71 -6.85 1.20
N TYR A 103 15.09 -6.55 2.36
CA TYR A 103 14.76 -5.17 2.73
C TYR A 103 15.93 -4.38 3.33
N SER A 104 16.99 -5.04 3.76
CA SER A 104 18.17 -4.38 4.32
C SER A 104 19.37 -4.42 3.37
N ILE A 105 20.19 -3.37 3.41
CA ILE A 105 21.46 -3.31 2.70
C ILE A 105 22.61 -2.98 3.67
N ASN A 106 23.82 -3.44 3.36
CA ASN A 106 25.01 -3.00 4.07
C ASN A 106 25.47 -1.65 3.51
N TYR A 107 24.78 -0.58 3.95
CA TYR A 107 25.11 0.78 3.54
C TYR A 107 26.34 1.28 4.28
N LYS A 108 27.37 1.69 3.54
CA LYS A 108 28.65 2.17 4.09
C LYS A 108 28.84 3.70 3.97
N GLY A 109 27.87 4.39 3.38
CA GLY A 109 27.92 5.85 3.24
C GLY A 109 27.51 6.56 4.53
N ASN A 110 27.69 7.87 4.54
CA ASN A 110 27.27 8.71 5.65
C ASN A 110 25.79 9.10 5.54
N VAL A 111 25.15 9.27 6.68
CA VAL A 111 23.84 9.92 6.76
C VAL A 111 24.04 11.43 6.60
N ILE A 112 23.28 12.02 5.69
CA ILE A 112 23.35 13.46 5.42
C ILE A 112 22.40 14.17 6.41
N PRO A 113 22.90 15.13 7.21
CA PRO A 113 22.06 15.90 8.13
C PRO A 113 20.93 16.63 7.41
N ASN A 114 19.83 16.87 8.11
CA ASN A 114 18.66 17.59 7.62
C ASN A 114 18.09 17.02 6.31
N THR A 115 18.16 15.69 6.14
CA THR A 115 17.56 15.01 5.00
C THR A 115 16.48 14.06 5.44
N VAL A 116 15.39 14.00 4.68
CA VAL A 116 14.32 13.04 4.86
C VAL A 116 14.08 12.28 3.55
N PHE A 117 13.66 11.04 3.66
CA PHE A 117 13.33 10.21 2.50
C PHE A 117 11.82 9.99 2.40
N CYS A 118 11.28 10.11 1.19
CA CYS A 118 9.93 9.69 0.86
C CYS A 118 9.92 8.89 -0.43
N GLY A 119 9.46 7.64 -0.39
CA GLY A 119 9.42 6.79 -1.57
C GLY A 119 8.26 5.82 -1.58
N GLY A 120 7.88 5.37 -2.78
CA GLY A 120 6.87 4.34 -2.98
C GLY A 120 5.85 4.67 -4.05
N ARG A 121 5.00 3.68 -4.36
CA ARG A 121 4.05 3.76 -5.48
C ARG A 121 2.61 4.01 -5.05
N ASN A 122 2.19 3.40 -3.96
CA ASN A 122 0.77 3.36 -3.59
C ASN A 122 0.47 4.23 -2.38
N GLY A 123 -0.59 5.03 -2.47
CA GLY A 123 -1.17 5.77 -1.36
C GLY A 123 -0.29 6.88 -0.79
N ARG A 124 0.72 7.37 -1.53
CA ARG A 124 1.49 8.54 -1.13
C ARG A 124 0.72 9.82 -1.44
N ASP A 125 0.65 10.70 -0.46
CA ASP A 125 0.14 12.06 -0.63
C ASP A 125 1.30 12.97 -1.08
N TRP A 126 1.50 13.01 -2.40
CA TRP A 126 2.58 13.81 -2.99
C TRP A 126 2.29 15.30 -2.91
N ASP A 127 1.02 15.72 -3.02
CA ASP A 127 0.62 17.11 -2.91
C ASP A 127 0.99 17.65 -1.52
N PHE A 128 0.61 16.91 -0.47
CA PHE A 128 0.94 17.28 0.91
C PHE A 128 2.45 17.24 1.18
N LEU A 129 3.20 16.27 0.60
CA LEU A 129 4.66 16.23 0.74
C LEU A 129 5.33 17.48 0.14
N ILE A 130 4.86 17.92 -1.04
CA ILE A 130 5.37 19.12 -1.70
C ILE A 130 5.10 20.37 -0.87
N GLU A 131 3.91 20.45 -0.26
CA GLU A 131 3.58 21.55 0.67
C GLU A 131 4.51 21.56 1.89
N ILE A 132 4.77 20.39 2.50
CA ILE A 132 5.73 20.28 3.61
C ILE A 132 7.12 20.71 3.16
N ALA A 133 7.60 20.28 2.00
CA ALA A 133 8.92 20.63 1.50
C ALA A 133 9.05 22.15 1.29
N LYS A 134 8.04 22.82 0.74
CA LYS A 134 7.99 24.27 0.60
C LYS A 134 8.01 25.01 1.96
N ALA A 135 7.39 24.42 2.98
CA ALA A 135 7.33 25.00 4.32
C ALA A 135 8.62 24.78 5.15
N MET A 136 9.50 23.87 4.73
CA MET A 136 10.73 23.49 5.44
C MET A 136 11.94 23.57 4.52
N PRO A 137 12.33 24.78 4.05
CA PRO A 137 13.42 24.95 3.06
C PRO A 137 14.80 24.49 3.59
N GLU A 138 14.98 24.39 4.90
CA GLU A 138 16.21 23.92 5.56
C GLU A 138 16.36 22.38 5.54
N VAL A 139 15.30 21.64 5.16
CA VAL A 139 15.28 20.17 5.08
C VAL A 139 15.35 19.75 3.63
N THR A 140 16.24 18.85 3.28
CA THR A 140 16.28 18.23 1.94
C THR A 140 15.37 17.01 1.88
N PHE A 141 14.48 16.97 0.91
CA PHE A 141 13.55 15.87 0.66
C PHE A 141 14.05 14.98 -0.47
N ASN A 142 14.60 13.83 -0.12
CA ASN A 142 15.00 12.77 -1.05
C ASN A 142 13.76 11.95 -1.45
N CYS A 143 13.27 12.13 -2.66
CA CYS A 143 12.00 11.54 -3.10
C CYS A 143 12.21 10.52 -4.21
N VAL A 144 11.49 9.39 -4.12
CA VAL A 144 11.40 8.41 -5.22
C VAL A 144 9.93 8.15 -5.52
N MET A 145 9.47 8.65 -6.67
CA MET A 145 8.06 8.55 -7.06
C MET A 145 7.86 7.82 -8.39
N PRO A 146 6.66 7.30 -8.65
CA PRO A 146 6.32 6.73 -9.95
C PRO A 146 6.41 7.78 -11.06
N LYS A 147 6.75 7.36 -12.27
CA LYS A 147 6.93 8.26 -13.41
C LYS A 147 5.71 9.12 -13.72
N ASP A 148 4.51 8.53 -13.64
CA ASP A 148 3.26 9.26 -13.84
C ASP A 148 3.05 10.38 -12.80
N LYS A 149 3.50 10.16 -11.56
CA LYS A 149 3.46 11.16 -10.49
C LYS A 149 4.54 12.22 -10.68
N TRP A 150 5.73 11.81 -11.07
CA TRP A 150 6.80 12.75 -11.40
C TRP A 150 6.37 13.71 -12.53
N GLU A 151 5.80 13.20 -13.62
CA GLU A 151 5.31 14.02 -14.72
C GLU A 151 4.17 14.96 -14.30
N GLN A 152 3.33 14.52 -13.37
CA GLN A 152 2.22 15.32 -12.84
C GLN A 152 2.70 16.52 -12.02
N HIS A 153 3.80 16.36 -11.24
CA HIS A 153 4.22 17.33 -10.22
C HIS A 153 5.58 18.00 -10.51
N LYS A 154 6.25 17.70 -11.63
CA LYS A 154 7.62 18.16 -11.92
C LYS A 154 7.80 19.69 -11.86
N ASP A 155 6.73 20.44 -12.14
CA ASP A 155 6.74 21.89 -12.13
C ASP A 155 6.40 22.49 -10.73
N ASP A 156 6.02 21.65 -9.76
CA ASP A 156 5.64 22.04 -8.41
C ASP A 156 6.75 21.84 -7.37
N PHE A 157 7.83 21.15 -7.73
CA PHE A 157 8.92 20.82 -6.80
C PHE A 157 9.63 22.07 -6.33
N SER A 158 9.94 22.12 -5.03
CA SER A 158 10.79 23.16 -4.45
C SER A 158 12.27 22.79 -4.56
N ASP A 159 13.16 23.79 -4.46
CA ASP A 159 14.62 23.63 -4.64
C ASP A 159 15.26 22.62 -3.67
N ASN A 160 14.63 22.38 -2.51
CA ASN A 160 15.08 21.41 -1.50
C ASN A 160 14.56 19.99 -1.74
N MET A 161 13.92 19.72 -2.88
CA MET A 161 13.47 18.37 -3.27
C MET A 161 14.41 17.76 -4.30
N VAL A 162 14.99 16.60 -3.97
CA VAL A 162 15.77 15.76 -4.90
C VAL A 162 14.89 14.60 -5.34
N VAL A 163 14.32 14.70 -6.52
CA VAL A 163 13.29 13.75 -6.97
C VAL A 163 13.83 12.84 -8.05
N LYS A 164 13.71 11.52 -7.82
CA LYS A 164 14.02 10.45 -8.77
C LYS A 164 12.77 9.67 -9.12
N SER A 165 12.79 9.02 -10.28
CA SER A 165 11.69 8.19 -10.76
C SER A 165 12.19 6.85 -11.27
N ASP A 166 11.44 5.78 -10.93
CA ASP A 166 11.65 4.41 -11.43
C ASP A 166 13.11 3.91 -11.34
N ILE A 167 13.78 4.21 -10.23
CA ILE A 167 15.15 3.76 -9.95
C ILE A 167 15.18 2.29 -9.47
N PRO A 168 16.33 1.58 -9.62
CA PRO A 168 16.51 0.24 -9.08
C PRO A 168 16.31 0.17 -7.55
N GLU A 169 15.86 -0.98 -7.03
CA GLU A 169 15.58 -1.16 -5.59
C GLU A 169 16.80 -0.87 -4.72
N ARG A 170 18.00 -1.29 -5.15
CA ARG A 170 19.23 -1.02 -4.41
C ARG A 170 19.49 0.48 -4.27
N GLU A 171 19.32 1.25 -5.36
CA GLU A 171 19.47 2.70 -5.34
C GLU A 171 18.41 3.38 -4.47
N PHE A 172 17.18 2.85 -4.49
CA PHE A 172 16.10 3.28 -3.60
C PHE A 172 16.48 3.12 -2.13
N LEU A 173 17.05 1.98 -1.75
CA LEU A 173 17.49 1.70 -0.38
C LEU A 173 18.72 2.56 0.01
N GLU A 174 19.67 2.74 -0.90
CA GLU A 174 20.82 3.63 -0.67
C GLU A 174 20.36 5.08 -0.44
N PHE A 175 19.40 5.56 -1.24
CA PHE A 175 18.84 6.90 -1.12
C PHE A 175 18.03 7.07 0.18
N MET A 176 17.32 6.02 0.63
CA MET A 176 16.71 5.96 1.95
C MET A 176 17.77 6.01 3.07
N CYS A 177 18.85 5.22 2.95
CA CYS A 177 19.89 5.11 3.97
C CYS A 177 20.71 6.41 4.14
N GLN A 178 20.85 7.22 3.09
CA GLN A 178 21.47 8.54 3.15
C GLN A 178 20.68 9.53 4.00
N SER A 179 19.37 9.34 4.14
CA SER A 179 18.49 10.25 4.85
C SER A 179 18.45 9.94 6.35
N GLN A 180 18.19 10.94 7.19
CA GLN A 180 18.09 10.78 8.63
C GLN A 180 16.86 9.96 9.03
N LEU A 181 15.73 10.20 8.37
CA LEU A 181 14.47 9.50 8.64
C LEU A 181 13.64 9.35 7.36
N VAL A 182 12.57 8.58 7.48
CA VAL A 182 11.62 8.34 6.39
C VAL A 182 10.29 9.01 6.72
N VAL A 183 9.76 9.79 5.77
CA VAL A 183 8.41 10.37 5.87
C VAL A 183 7.48 9.70 4.86
N MET A 184 6.28 9.36 5.29
CA MET A 184 5.30 8.66 4.45
C MET A 184 3.90 9.28 4.63
N PRO A 185 3.64 10.47 4.07
CA PRO A 185 2.29 10.99 4.04
C PRO A 185 1.42 10.08 3.17
N LEU A 186 0.25 9.71 3.68
CA LEU A 186 -0.66 8.77 3.04
C LEU A 186 -2.02 9.42 2.80
N ASP A 187 -2.59 9.17 1.63
CA ASP A 187 -3.88 9.69 1.17
C ASP A 187 -5.01 8.65 1.18
N THR A 188 -4.81 7.53 1.88
CA THR A 188 -5.74 6.40 1.88
C THR A 188 -5.71 5.62 3.20
N GLU A 189 -6.89 5.15 3.65
CA GLU A 189 -7.00 4.21 4.76
C GLU A 189 -6.61 2.77 4.37
N ALA A 190 -6.61 2.46 3.06
CA ALA A 190 -6.15 1.16 2.57
C ALA A 190 -4.66 0.95 2.91
N PRO A 191 -4.24 -0.28 3.20
CA PRO A 191 -2.84 -0.59 3.52
C PRO A 191 -1.89 -0.04 2.46
N ALA A 192 -1.08 0.90 2.86
CA ALA A 192 -0.07 1.56 2.03
C ALA A 192 1.19 1.82 2.85
N GLY A 193 2.35 1.90 2.20
CA GLY A 193 3.59 2.24 2.88
C GLY A 193 4.26 1.11 3.65
N LEU A 194 3.64 -0.05 3.84
CA LEU A 194 4.15 -1.11 4.72
C LEU A 194 5.50 -1.66 4.26
N ILE A 195 5.72 -1.86 2.97
CA ILE A 195 7.03 -2.30 2.44
C ILE A 195 8.10 -1.25 2.76
N ALA A 196 7.85 0.03 2.49
CA ALA A 196 8.80 1.11 2.80
C ALA A 196 9.05 1.24 4.31
N PHE A 197 8.03 1.01 5.14
CA PHE A 197 8.18 0.94 6.59
C PHE A 197 9.12 -0.19 7.03
N TYR A 198 8.95 -1.40 6.49
CA TYR A 198 9.84 -2.52 6.79
C TYR A 198 11.25 -2.29 6.27
N GLN A 199 11.40 -1.71 5.08
CA GLN A 199 12.70 -1.31 4.54
C GLN A 199 13.38 -0.26 5.42
N ALA A 200 12.66 0.76 5.87
CA ALA A 200 13.17 1.78 6.79
C ALA A 200 13.65 1.14 8.11
N THR A 201 12.79 0.34 8.74
CA THR A 201 13.09 -0.34 10.01
C THR A 201 14.30 -1.27 9.87
N ALA A 202 14.37 -2.05 8.79
CA ALA A 202 15.46 -2.98 8.51
C ALA A 202 16.83 -2.26 8.32
N ASN A 203 16.80 -1.00 7.90
CA ASN A 203 17.98 -0.15 7.72
C ASN A 203 18.18 0.84 8.90
N GLY A 204 17.52 0.63 10.03
CA GLY A 204 17.68 1.44 11.25
C GLY A 204 17.13 2.86 11.11
N LYS A 205 16.17 3.10 10.19
CA LYS A 205 15.56 4.42 10.00
C LYS A 205 14.24 4.54 10.74
N MET A 206 14.06 5.63 11.45
CA MET A 206 12.77 6.02 12.00
C MET A 206 11.83 6.44 10.88
N SER A 207 10.55 6.12 11.04
CA SER A 207 9.50 6.51 10.09
C SER A 207 8.47 7.43 10.74
N ILE A 208 8.04 8.45 10.01
CA ILE A 208 6.90 9.32 10.32
C ILE A 208 5.85 9.09 9.24
N THR A 209 4.60 8.84 9.62
CA THR A 209 3.53 8.54 8.66
C THR A 209 2.19 9.10 9.11
N SER A 210 1.26 9.25 8.18
CA SER A 210 -0.13 9.62 8.50
C SER A 210 -0.80 8.56 9.36
N GLY A 211 -1.62 9.00 10.33
CA GLY A 211 -2.35 8.15 11.27
C GLY A 211 -3.56 7.44 10.65
N THR A 212 -3.37 6.61 9.63
CA THR A 212 -4.45 5.81 9.03
C THR A 212 -4.83 4.62 9.93
N VAL A 213 -5.98 3.99 9.68
CA VAL A 213 -6.40 2.80 10.43
C VAL A 213 -5.38 1.66 10.36
N THR A 214 -4.65 1.54 9.25
CA THR A 214 -3.60 0.54 9.09
C THR A 214 -2.34 0.94 9.84
N THR A 215 -1.84 2.15 9.66
CA THR A 215 -0.60 2.60 10.29
C THR A 215 -0.70 2.64 11.82
N GLN A 216 -1.85 2.99 12.38
CA GLN A 216 -2.11 2.90 13.82
C GLN A 216 -1.91 1.50 14.41
N GLU A 217 -2.12 0.44 13.62
CA GLU A 217 -1.85 -0.93 14.08
C GLU A 217 -0.36 -1.30 13.93
N TYR A 218 0.30 -0.87 12.87
CA TYR A 218 1.70 -1.21 12.58
C TYR A 218 2.71 -0.37 13.36
N PHE A 219 2.37 0.87 13.69
CA PHE A 219 3.22 1.81 14.42
C PHE A 219 2.90 1.87 15.92
N ALA A 220 2.04 0.99 16.42
CA ALA A 220 1.88 0.80 17.84
C ALA A 220 3.26 0.50 18.49
N ASP A 221 3.40 0.80 19.77
CA ASP A 221 4.59 0.50 20.58
C ASP A 221 5.86 1.29 20.20
N GLY A 222 5.73 2.50 19.67
CA GLY A 222 6.86 3.40 19.43
C GLY A 222 7.77 3.02 18.25
N ARG A 223 7.28 2.20 17.32
CA ARG A 223 8.03 1.81 16.11
C ARG A 223 8.20 2.93 15.08
N GLY A 224 7.61 4.07 15.32
CA GLY A 224 7.65 5.27 14.50
C GLY A 224 6.72 6.33 15.05
N ALA A 225 6.58 7.45 14.37
CA ALA A 225 5.66 8.53 14.73
C ALA A 225 4.46 8.57 13.76
N LEU A 226 3.27 8.82 14.33
CA LEU A 226 2.04 9.10 13.61
C LEU A 226 1.75 10.60 13.66
N CYS A 227 1.34 11.17 12.57
CA CYS A 227 0.90 12.56 12.47
C CYS A 227 -0.46 12.66 11.75
#